data_0a7e90809afa13d96ec3428b87bddc49
#
_entry.id   0a7e90809afa13d96ec3428b87bddc49
#
_cell.length_a   1.000
_cell.length_b   1.000
_cell.length_c   1.000
_cell.angle_alpha   90.00
_cell.angle_beta   90.00
_cell.angle_gamma   90.00
#
_symmetry.space_group_name_H-M   'P 1'
#
loop_
_entity.id
_entity.type
_entity.pdbx_description
1 polymer ?
#
loop_
_entity_poly.entity_id
_entity_poly.type
_entity_poly.pdbx_seq_one_letter_code
_entity_poly.pdbx_strand_id
1 'polypeptide(L)'
;MTPEIERLVESGWQAETEGHLREALAHFEAAVKLAGDEALPRLRLGTLSHRVRDYSKARKALHEATRLDPNNAEVAFRLGLTCDAMGDREEARAAYTRAMMLAPSGWQTWFLIGLDHRQLGHAEVARLAYLRALDAGPDAPEVLFELGTLLWEMGMRDDAFALLERAVRTCPVDPGYTLQLGLAEMERDNLTAARRLLTTAKHLAPAERRIDLALQELASRTATPRRRKRAA
;
A
#
# COMPACT_ATOMS: atom_id res chain seq x y z
N MET A 1 -17.37 -23.72 -6.21
CA MET A 1 -18.29 -22.58 -6.46
C MET A 1 -19.25 -22.95 -7.59
N THR A 2 -20.54 -22.68 -7.45
CA THR A 2 -21.48 -22.89 -8.56
C THR A 2 -21.36 -21.76 -9.59
N PRO A 3 -21.71 -22.01 -10.88
CA PRO A 3 -21.61 -20.96 -11.91
C PRO A 3 -22.42 -19.69 -11.60
N GLU A 4 -23.50 -19.83 -10.82
CA GLU A 4 -24.32 -18.69 -10.40
C GLU A 4 -23.62 -17.83 -9.36
N ILE A 5 -22.94 -18.45 -8.40
CA ILE A 5 -22.13 -17.74 -7.39
C ILE A 5 -20.96 -17.03 -8.05
N GLU A 6 -20.27 -17.71 -8.99
CA GLU A 6 -19.17 -17.10 -9.76
C GLU A 6 -19.62 -15.85 -10.50
N ARG A 7 -20.77 -15.93 -11.20
CA ARG A 7 -21.34 -14.79 -11.91
C ARG A 7 -21.67 -13.63 -10.97
N LEU A 8 -22.25 -13.90 -9.80
CA LEU A 8 -22.57 -12.86 -8.83
C LEU A 8 -21.32 -12.21 -8.25
N VAL A 9 -20.28 -13.00 -7.96
CA VAL A 9 -18.99 -12.46 -7.48
C VAL A 9 -18.35 -11.60 -8.55
N GLU A 10 -18.36 -12.01 -9.81
CA GLU A 10 -17.82 -11.25 -10.94
C GLU A 10 -18.60 -9.96 -11.16
N SER A 11 -19.94 -10.00 -11.17
CA SER A 11 -20.78 -8.80 -11.30
C SER A 11 -20.56 -7.84 -10.15
N GLY A 12 -20.40 -8.35 -8.92
CA GLY A 12 -20.06 -7.54 -7.76
C GLY A 12 -18.72 -6.85 -7.89
N TRP A 13 -17.72 -7.56 -8.39
CA TRP A 13 -16.38 -7.01 -8.63
C TRP A 13 -16.37 -5.95 -9.74
N GLN A 14 -17.08 -6.20 -10.83
CA GLN A 14 -17.25 -5.22 -11.89
C GLN A 14 -17.92 -3.93 -11.38
N ALA A 15 -19.05 -4.04 -10.67
CA ALA A 15 -19.73 -2.90 -10.06
C ALA A 15 -18.82 -2.14 -9.07
N GLU A 16 -17.98 -2.85 -8.32
CA GLU A 16 -17.01 -2.26 -7.40
C GLU A 16 -15.95 -1.44 -8.15
N THR A 17 -15.41 -1.95 -9.26
CA THR A 17 -14.41 -1.24 -10.09
C THR A 17 -14.99 -0.01 -10.78
N GLU A 18 -16.27 -0.04 -11.13
CA GLU A 18 -17.01 1.09 -11.69
C GLU A 18 -17.45 2.12 -10.63
N GLY A 19 -17.21 1.81 -9.33
CA GLY A 19 -17.57 2.70 -8.21
C GLY A 19 -19.02 2.58 -7.74
N HIS A 20 -19.78 1.63 -8.27
CA HIS A 20 -21.18 1.35 -7.92
C HIS A 20 -21.28 0.51 -6.65
N LEU A 21 -20.78 1.04 -5.51
CA LEU A 21 -20.57 0.26 -4.27
C LEU A 21 -21.84 -0.37 -3.68
N ARG A 22 -23.01 0.27 -3.86
CA ARG A 22 -24.30 -0.30 -3.38
C ARG A 22 -24.71 -1.53 -4.18
N GLU A 23 -24.52 -1.48 -5.49
CA GLU A 23 -24.79 -2.58 -6.40
C GLU A 23 -23.82 -3.74 -6.15
N ALA A 24 -22.55 -3.45 -5.99
CA ALA A 24 -21.54 -4.43 -5.62
C ALA A 24 -21.88 -5.15 -4.30
N LEU A 25 -22.32 -4.41 -3.27
CA LEU A 25 -22.78 -5.00 -2.01
C LEU A 25 -23.96 -5.94 -2.22
N ALA A 26 -24.95 -5.55 -3.03
CA ALA A 26 -26.12 -6.39 -3.31
C ALA A 26 -25.74 -7.71 -4.01
N HIS A 27 -24.81 -7.65 -4.96
CA HIS A 27 -24.28 -8.83 -5.63
C HIS A 27 -23.53 -9.76 -4.67
N PHE A 28 -22.66 -9.23 -3.81
CA PHE A 28 -21.94 -10.05 -2.82
C PHE A 28 -22.87 -10.63 -1.75
N GLU A 29 -23.90 -9.90 -1.32
CA GLU A 29 -24.92 -10.42 -0.41
C GLU A 29 -25.74 -11.56 -1.05
N ALA A 30 -26.09 -11.42 -2.33
CA ALA A 30 -26.75 -12.46 -3.07
C ALA A 30 -25.86 -13.71 -3.22
N ALA A 31 -24.58 -13.50 -3.54
CA ALA A 31 -23.60 -14.58 -3.61
C ALA A 31 -23.47 -15.32 -2.26
N VAL A 32 -23.39 -14.60 -1.14
CA VAL A 32 -23.31 -15.20 0.22
C VAL A 32 -24.55 -16.02 0.55
N LYS A 33 -25.75 -15.60 0.14
CA LYS A 33 -27.01 -16.37 0.37
C LYS A 33 -27.03 -17.71 -0.36
N LEU A 34 -26.39 -17.77 -1.53
CA LEU A 34 -26.30 -18.99 -2.33
C LEU A 34 -25.09 -19.85 -1.97
N ALA A 35 -24.04 -19.21 -1.47
CA ALA A 35 -22.78 -19.85 -1.12
C ALA A 35 -22.90 -20.56 0.24
N GLY A 36 -23.07 -21.88 0.25
CA GLY A 36 -23.09 -22.71 1.46
C GLY A 36 -21.79 -22.54 2.28
N ASP A 37 -20.80 -23.39 2.01
CA ASP A 37 -19.53 -23.42 2.74
C ASP A 37 -18.36 -22.76 1.98
N GLU A 38 -18.63 -21.73 1.17
CA GLU A 38 -17.60 -21.03 0.41
C GLU A 38 -17.17 -19.74 1.08
N ALA A 39 -15.87 -19.58 1.30
CA ALA A 39 -15.28 -18.43 1.99
C ALA A 39 -15.22 -17.17 1.10
N LEU A 40 -14.98 -17.32 -0.21
CA LEU A 40 -14.71 -16.20 -1.11
C LEU A 40 -15.82 -15.14 -1.17
N PRO A 41 -17.12 -15.48 -1.33
CA PRO A 41 -18.18 -14.48 -1.33
C PRO A 41 -18.24 -13.69 -0.02
N ARG A 42 -17.97 -14.34 1.12
CA ARG A 42 -17.95 -13.72 2.44
C ARG A 42 -16.74 -12.79 2.61
N LEU A 43 -15.59 -13.19 2.10
CA LEU A 43 -14.40 -12.33 2.05
C LEU A 43 -14.68 -11.06 1.24
N ARG A 44 -15.28 -11.19 0.05
CA ARG A 44 -15.63 -10.04 -0.81
C ARG A 44 -16.64 -9.12 -0.13
N LEU A 45 -17.71 -9.68 0.45
CA LEU A 45 -18.68 -8.91 1.21
C LEU A 45 -18.03 -8.19 2.39
N GLY A 46 -17.20 -8.87 3.16
CA GLY A 46 -16.49 -8.29 4.30
C GLY A 46 -15.56 -7.15 3.90
N THR A 47 -14.78 -7.34 2.84
CA THR A 47 -13.85 -6.33 2.32
C THR A 47 -14.59 -5.07 1.87
N LEU A 48 -15.66 -5.23 1.08
CA LEU A 48 -16.44 -4.08 0.60
C LEU A 48 -17.22 -3.40 1.74
N SER A 49 -17.77 -4.16 2.69
CA SER A 49 -18.45 -3.61 3.87
C SER A 49 -17.49 -2.78 4.72
N HIS A 50 -16.25 -3.22 4.91
CA HIS A 50 -15.21 -2.42 5.57
C HIS A 50 -14.98 -1.08 4.84
N ARG A 51 -14.82 -1.11 3.51
CA ARG A 51 -14.58 0.09 2.69
C ARG A 51 -15.71 1.11 2.76
N VAL A 52 -16.97 0.66 2.86
CA VAL A 52 -18.13 1.54 3.06
C VAL A 52 -18.39 1.86 4.54
N ARG A 53 -17.48 1.47 5.44
CA ARG A 53 -17.53 1.69 6.89
C ARG A 53 -18.65 0.97 7.63
N ASP A 54 -19.28 -0.05 7.03
CA ASP A 54 -20.17 -0.97 7.75
C ASP A 54 -19.32 -2.07 8.42
N TYR A 55 -18.57 -1.65 9.46
CA TYR A 55 -17.62 -2.53 10.14
C TYR A 55 -18.30 -3.71 10.84
N SER A 56 -19.54 -3.54 11.28
CA SER A 56 -20.32 -4.59 11.93
C SER A 56 -20.61 -5.74 10.96
N LYS A 57 -21.08 -5.41 9.74
CA LYS A 57 -21.32 -6.38 8.67
C LYS A 57 -20.00 -7.01 8.20
N ALA A 58 -18.94 -6.17 8.04
CA ALA A 58 -17.62 -6.62 7.64
C ALA A 58 -17.08 -7.69 8.60
N ARG A 59 -17.08 -7.40 9.92
CA ARG A 59 -16.60 -8.34 10.94
C ARG A 59 -17.35 -9.66 10.89
N LYS A 60 -18.69 -9.62 10.82
CA LYS A 60 -19.51 -10.83 10.73
C LYS A 60 -19.15 -11.68 9.52
N ALA A 61 -19.07 -11.08 8.34
CA ALA A 61 -18.74 -11.78 7.10
C ALA A 61 -17.33 -12.38 7.14
N LEU A 62 -16.35 -11.64 7.69
CA LEU A 62 -14.96 -12.09 7.79
C LEU A 62 -14.76 -13.19 8.83
N HIS A 63 -15.51 -13.17 9.95
CA HIS A 63 -15.50 -14.30 10.88
C HIS A 63 -16.04 -15.58 10.23
N GLU A 64 -17.12 -15.48 9.48
CA GLU A 64 -17.64 -16.63 8.74
C GLU A 64 -16.65 -17.12 7.68
N ALA A 65 -16.00 -16.19 6.95
CA ALA A 65 -14.94 -16.54 6.01
C ALA A 65 -13.77 -17.25 6.70
N THR A 66 -13.35 -16.77 7.90
CA THR A 66 -12.26 -17.39 8.70
C THR A 66 -12.64 -18.80 9.14
N ARG A 67 -13.91 -19.04 9.47
CA ARG A 67 -14.39 -20.38 9.86
C ARG A 67 -14.35 -21.37 8.68
N LEU A 68 -14.66 -20.89 7.48
CA LEU A 68 -14.72 -21.71 6.26
C LEU A 68 -13.35 -21.96 5.66
N ASP A 69 -12.48 -20.96 5.70
CA ASP A 69 -11.09 -21.05 5.22
C ASP A 69 -10.14 -20.52 6.31
N PRO A 70 -9.82 -21.34 7.30
CA PRO A 70 -9.00 -20.92 8.43
C PRO A 70 -7.53 -20.63 8.06
N ASN A 71 -7.07 -21.07 6.90
CA ASN A 71 -5.70 -20.88 6.45
C ASN A 71 -5.53 -19.72 5.46
N ASN A 72 -6.54 -18.90 5.31
CA ASN A 72 -6.49 -17.75 4.42
C ASN A 72 -5.92 -16.52 5.14
N ALA A 73 -4.70 -16.16 4.77
CA ALA A 73 -4.00 -15.01 5.34
C ALA A 73 -4.72 -13.69 5.03
N GLU A 74 -5.33 -13.54 3.84
CA GLU A 74 -6.08 -12.34 3.46
C GLU A 74 -7.33 -12.17 4.34
N VAL A 75 -8.07 -13.25 4.59
CA VAL A 75 -9.24 -13.20 5.47
C VAL A 75 -8.85 -12.76 6.88
N ALA A 76 -7.80 -13.36 7.44
CA ALA A 76 -7.29 -13.00 8.76
C ALA A 76 -6.85 -11.52 8.80
N PHE A 77 -6.15 -11.07 7.77
CA PHE A 77 -5.72 -9.69 7.67
C PHE A 77 -6.90 -8.70 7.58
N ARG A 78 -7.89 -8.96 6.71
CA ARG A 78 -9.09 -8.12 6.57
C ARG A 78 -9.91 -8.06 7.86
N LEU A 79 -9.95 -9.16 8.61
CA LEU A 79 -10.55 -9.18 9.94
C LEU A 79 -9.79 -8.25 10.89
N GLY A 80 -8.46 -8.30 10.90
CA GLY A 80 -7.62 -7.42 11.70
C GLY A 80 -7.88 -5.94 11.41
N LEU A 81 -7.91 -5.54 10.14
CA LEU A 81 -8.26 -4.17 9.73
C LEU A 81 -9.65 -3.74 10.23
N THR A 82 -10.61 -4.64 10.14
CA THR A 82 -11.98 -4.34 10.54
C THR A 82 -12.11 -4.16 12.05
N CYS A 83 -11.47 -5.03 12.83
CA CYS A 83 -11.44 -4.93 14.29
C CYS A 83 -10.70 -3.68 14.77
N ASP A 84 -9.60 -3.32 14.10
CA ASP A 84 -8.85 -2.10 14.39
C ASP A 84 -9.68 -0.83 14.14
N ALA A 85 -10.41 -0.78 13.01
CA ALA A 85 -11.33 0.30 12.71
C ALA A 85 -12.50 0.41 13.70
N MET A 86 -12.86 -0.68 14.38
CA MET A 86 -13.85 -0.73 15.46
C MET A 86 -13.25 -0.38 16.85
N GLY A 87 -11.92 -0.26 16.96
CA GLY A 87 -11.20 -0.05 18.21
C GLY A 87 -10.98 -1.33 19.04
N ASP A 88 -11.30 -2.49 18.50
CA ASP A 88 -11.06 -3.80 19.15
C ASP A 88 -9.61 -4.26 18.91
N ARG A 89 -8.70 -3.65 19.68
CA ARG A 89 -7.25 -3.84 19.52
C ARG A 89 -6.78 -5.27 19.78
N GLU A 90 -7.43 -5.98 20.70
CA GLU A 90 -7.02 -7.34 21.04
C GLU A 90 -7.36 -8.31 19.90
N GLU A 91 -8.56 -8.25 19.36
CA GLU A 91 -8.97 -9.06 18.24
C GLU A 91 -8.18 -8.69 16.96
N ALA A 92 -7.95 -7.40 16.72
CA ALA A 92 -7.14 -6.93 15.61
C ALA A 92 -5.72 -7.51 15.67
N ARG A 93 -5.06 -7.42 16.84
CA ARG A 93 -3.72 -7.98 17.03
C ARG A 93 -3.68 -9.49 16.81
N ALA A 94 -4.66 -10.23 17.33
CA ALA A 94 -4.75 -11.68 17.13
C ALA A 94 -4.93 -12.04 15.64
N ALA A 95 -5.80 -11.30 14.94
CA ALA A 95 -6.06 -11.50 13.52
C ALA A 95 -4.82 -11.17 12.65
N TYR A 96 -4.12 -10.08 12.94
CA TYR A 96 -2.86 -9.74 12.26
C TYR A 96 -1.77 -10.79 12.52
N THR A 97 -1.60 -11.23 13.77
CA THR A 97 -0.64 -12.29 14.10
C THR A 97 -0.93 -13.56 13.31
N ARG A 98 -2.22 -13.94 13.22
CA ARG A 98 -2.64 -15.09 12.42
C ARG A 98 -2.32 -14.88 10.93
N ALA A 99 -2.64 -13.71 10.36
CA ALA A 99 -2.29 -13.41 8.97
C ALA A 99 -0.79 -13.53 8.71
N MET A 100 0.03 -13.05 9.63
CA MET A 100 1.50 -13.17 9.55
C MET A 100 1.99 -14.62 9.61
N MET A 101 1.34 -15.46 10.42
CA MET A 101 1.70 -16.90 10.52
C MET A 101 1.25 -17.70 9.29
N LEU A 102 0.16 -17.29 8.66
CA LEU A 102 -0.42 -17.94 7.47
C LEU A 102 0.13 -17.36 6.17
N ALA A 103 1.00 -16.36 6.25
CA ALA A 103 1.41 -15.55 5.11
C ALA A 103 1.81 -16.39 3.92
N PRO A 104 1.26 -16.05 2.75
CA PRO A 104 1.59 -16.74 1.52
C PRO A 104 3.05 -16.51 1.14
N SER A 105 3.58 -17.41 0.35
CA SER A 105 4.93 -17.35 -0.24
C SER A 105 5.15 -16.17 -1.20
N GLY A 106 4.17 -15.27 -1.38
CA GLY A 106 4.20 -14.14 -2.30
C GLY A 106 4.40 -12.80 -1.59
N TRP A 107 5.29 -11.95 -2.12
CA TRP A 107 5.55 -10.60 -1.61
C TRP A 107 4.33 -9.67 -1.70
N GLN A 108 3.42 -9.90 -2.66
CA GLN A 108 2.26 -9.03 -2.94
C GLN A 108 1.31 -8.90 -1.74
N THR A 109 1.08 -10.00 -1.02
CA THR A 109 0.19 -9.97 0.16
C THR A 109 0.79 -9.12 1.27
N TRP A 110 2.08 -9.29 1.56
CA TRP A 110 2.76 -8.45 2.52
C TRP A 110 2.82 -6.99 2.11
N PHE A 111 2.97 -6.73 0.82
CA PHE A 111 2.93 -5.39 0.26
C PHE A 111 1.56 -4.72 0.49
N LEU A 112 0.46 -5.42 0.19
CA LEU A 112 -0.90 -4.91 0.43
C LEU A 112 -1.14 -4.64 1.93
N ILE A 113 -0.68 -5.53 2.80
CA ILE A 113 -0.71 -5.33 4.26
C ILE A 113 0.01 -4.02 4.63
N GLY A 114 1.18 -3.81 4.08
CA GLY A 114 1.96 -2.61 4.31
C GLY A 114 1.23 -1.33 3.87
N LEU A 115 0.64 -1.33 2.68
CA LEU A 115 -0.14 -0.20 2.15
C LEU A 115 -1.33 0.15 3.05
N ASP A 116 -2.12 -0.84 3.46
CA ASP A 116 -3.29 -0.62 4.30
C ASP A 116 -2.90 -0.05 5.67
N HIS A 117 -1.85 -0.60 6.31
CA HIS A 117 -1.35 -0.08 7.58
C HIS A 117 -0.76 1.32 7.46
N ARG A 118 -0.08 1.63 6.34
CA ARG A 118 0.41 2.98 6.08
C ARG A 118 -0.74 3.99 5.97
N GLN A 119 -1.82 3.64 5.28
CA GLN A 119 -3.01 4.50 5.17
C GLN A 119 -3.68 4.76 6.52
N LEU A 120 -3.60 3.80 7.44
CA LEU A 120 -4.11 3.92 8.82
C LEU A 120 -3.14 4.69 9.76
N GLY A 121 -1.97 5.09 9.27
CA GLY A 121 -0.95 5.74 10.09
C GLY A 121 -0.15 4.80 11.00
N HIS A 122 -0.28 3.49 10.84
CA HIS A 122 0.43 2.46 11.61
C HIS A 122 1.82 2.21 10.99
N ALA A 123 2.70 3.20 11.04
CA ALA A 123 3.98 3.23 10.33
C ALA A 123 4.87 2.02 10.66
N GLU A 124 4.98 1.61 11.92
CA GLU A 124 5.81 0.46 12.32
C GLU A 124 5.29 -0.87 11.78
N VAL A 125 3.96 -1.08 11.78
CA VAL A 125 3.37 -2.29 11.21
C VAL A 125 3.53 -2.32 9.69
N ALA A 126 3.33 -1.19 9.02
CA ALA A 126 3.59 -1.04 7.59
C ALA A 126 5.04 -1.36 7.25
N ARG A 127 6.00 -0.83 8.02
CA ARG A 127 7.43 -1.12 7.86
C ARG A 127 7.74 -2.60 7.96
N LEU A 128 7.22 -3.28 9.00
CA LEU A 128 7.42 -4.73 9.17
C LEU A 128 6.82 -5.52 8.01
N ALA A 129 5.63 -5.15 7.53
CA ALA A 129 4.97 -5.81 6.42
C ALA A 129 5.78 -5.62 5.11
N TYR A 130 6.28 -4.43 4.82
CA TYR A 130 7.14 -4.19 3.64
C TYR A 130 8.47 -4.94 3.73
N LEU A 131 9.08 -5.05 4.92
CA LEU A 131 10.28 -5.87 5.10
C LEU A 131 10.01 -7.34 4.78
N ARG A 132 8.87 -7.89 5.24
CA ARG A 132 8.44 -9.25 4.88
C ARG A 132 8.17 -9.40 3.39
N ALA A 133 7.60 -8.37 2.74
CA ALA A 133 7.45 -8.37 1.30
C ALA A 133 8.81 -8.46 0.58
N LEU A 134 9.83 -7.73 1.05
CA LEU A 134 11.18 -7.79 0.49
C LEU A 134 11.88 -9.14 0.76
N ASP A 135 11.63 -9.78 1.90
CA ASP A 135 12.15 -11.13 2.16
C ASP A 135 11.62 -12.16 1.13
N ALA A 136 10.37 -11.97 0.68
CA ALA A 136 9.71 -12.85 -0.29
C ALA A 136 9.95 -12.43 -1.77
N GLY A 137 10.22 -11.15 -2.01
CA GLY A 137 10.48 -10.58 -3.35
C GLY A 137 11.48 -9.42 -3.25
N PRO A 138 12.80 -9.71 -3.17
CA PRO A 138 13.81 -8.72 -2.77
C PRO A 138 13.97 -7.54 -3.75
N ASP A 139 13.55 -7.70 -4.99
CA ASP A 139 13.69 -6.65 -6.02
C ASP A 139 12.33 -6.15 -6.55
N ALA A 140 11.25 -6.29 -5.77
CA ALA A 140 9.97 -5.69 -6.09
C ALA A 140 10.06 -4.16 -5.98
N PRO A 141 10.03 -3.40 -7.10
CA PRO A 141 10.30 -1.96 -7.07
C PRO A 141 9.23 -1.18 -6.32
N GLU A 142 7.99 -1.66 -6.33
CA GLU A 142 6.88 -1.06 -5.58
C GLU A 142 7.13 -1.14 -4.07
N VAL A 143 7.63 -2.28 -3.59
CA VAL A 143 7.94 -2.48 -2.16
C VAL A 143 9.14 -1.63 -1.75
N LEU A 144 10.19 -1.61 -2.58
CA LEU A 144 11.37 -0.79 -2.35
C LEU A 144 11.01 0.69 -2.24
N PHE A 145 10.13 1.17 -3.12
CA PHE A 145 9.68 2.55 -3.14
C PHE A 145 8.82 2.89 -1.91
N GLU A 146 7.80 2.07 -1.62
CA GLU A 146 6.89 2.33 -0.50
C GLU A 146 7.62 2.24 0.85
N LEU A 147 8.50 1.26 1.04
CA LEU A 147 9.33 1.18 2.24
C LEU A 147 10.31 2.36 2.32
N GLY A 148 10.96 2.71 1.21
CA GLY A 148 11.89 3.83 1.16
C GLY A 148 11.21 5.16 1.52
N THR A 149 10.01 5.42 0.99
CA THR A 149 9.24 6.63 1.34
C THR A 149 8.79 6.62 2.80
N LEU A 150 8.35 5.47 3.31
CA LEU A 150 7.95 5.33 4.72
C LEU A 150 9.14 5.57 5.67
N LEU A 151 10.29 4.97 5.39
CA LEU A 151 11.52 5.20 6.20
C LEU A 151 11.97 6.66 6.13
N TRP A 152 11.79 7.31 4.97
CA TRP A 152 12.07 8.73 4.83
C TRP A 152 11.19 9.58 5.76
N GLU A 153 9.89 9.32 5.80
CA GLU A 153 8.93 9.97 6.71
C GLU A 153 9.26 9.70 8.20
N MET A 154 9.74 8.50 8.51
CA MET A 154 10.18 8.12 9.86
C MET A 154 11.54 8.71 10.26
N GLY A 155 12.25 9.41 9.36
CA GLY A 155 13.55 10.03 9.61
C GLY A 155 14.76 9.10 9.43
N MET A 156 14.57 7.87 8.99
CA MET A 156 15.61 6.87 8.72
C MET A 156 16.20 7.11 7.32
N ARG A 157 16.91 8.25 7.16
CA ARG A 157 17.28 8.83 5.87
C ARG A 157 18.23 7.96 5.02
N ASP A 158 19.21 7.32 5.64
CA ASP A 158 20.22 6.54 4.89
C ASP A 158 19.63 5.23 4.36
N ASP A 159 18.85 4.53 5.19
CA ASP A 159 18.14 3.30 4.77
C ASP A 159 17.10 3.61 3.68
N ALA A 160 16.35 4.70 3.86
CA ALA A 160 15.38 5.18 2.89
C ALA A 160 16.02 5.45 1.54
N PHE A 161 17.15 6.17 1.54
CA PHE A 161 17.87 6.53 0.33
C PHE A 161 18.34 5.29 -0.43
N ALA A 162 18.92 4.31 0.25
CA ALA A 162 19.38 3.07 -0.37
C ALA A 162 18.25 2.30 -1.05
N LEU A 163 17.05 2.28 -0.44
CA LEU A 163 15.87 1.63 -1.02
C LEU A 163 15.34 2.39 -2.24
N LEU A 164 15.27 3.73 -2.17
CA LEU A 164 14.84 4.56 -3.30
C LEU A 164 15.80 4.45 -4.49
N GLU A 165 17.11 4.39 -4.25
CA GLU A 165 18.09 4.11 -5.31
C GLU A 165 17.85 2.73 -5.96
N ARG A 166 17.59 1.72 -5.15
CA ARG A 166 17.27 0.38 -5.67
C ARG A 166 15.98 0.41 -6.50
N ALA A 167 14.92 1.09 -6.04
CA ALA A 167 13.66 1.21 -6.77
C ALA A 167 13.87 1.83 -8.16
N VAL A 168 14.60 2.96 -8.24
CA VAL A 168 14.92 3.61 -9.53
C VAL A 168 15.79 2.73 -10.41
N ARG A 169 16.74 1.99 -9.83
CA ARG A 169 17.60 1.07 -10.61
C ARG A 169 16.81 -0.10 -11.19
N THR A 170 15.83 -0.63 -10.45
CA THR A 170 15.00 -1.76 -10.87
C THR A 170 13.93 -1.31 -11.88
N CYS A 171 13.34 -0.12 -11.70
CA CYS A 171 12.37 0.46 -12.61
C CYS A 171 12.71 1.93 -12.95
N PRO A 172 13.66 2.16 -13.87
CA PRO A 172 14.16 3.52 -14.19
C PRO A 172 13.17 4.38 -14.98
N VAL A 173 12.10 3.78 -15.48
CA VAL A 173 11.06 4.47 -16.29
C VAL A 173 9.88 4.97 -15.45
N ASP A 174 9.85 4.72 -14.16
CA ASP A 174 8.82 5.24 -13.27
C ASP A 174 9.15 6.68 -12.85
N PRO A 175 8.29 7.67 -13.21
CA PRO A 175 8.53 9.06 -12.88
C PRO A 175 8.39 9.35 -11.38
N GLY A 176 7.55 8.60 -10.66
CA GLY A 176 7.33 8.76 -9.21
C GLY A 176 8.57 8.35 -8.42
N TYR A 177 9.20 7.23 -8.78
CA TYR A 177 10.43 6.77 -8.13
C TYR A 177 11.58 7.76 -8.38
N THR A 178 11.72 8.20 -9.63
CA THR A 178 12.75 9.16 -10.02
C THR A 178 12.55 10.53 -9.36
N LEU A 179 11.31 10.99 -9.24
CA LEU A 179 10.94 12.21 -8.52
C LEU A 179 11.33 12.11 -7.04
N GLN A 180 10.94 11.02 -6.36
CA GLN A 180 11.18 10.86 -4.93
C GLN A 180 12.68 10.78 -4.62
N LEU A 181 13.46 10.07 -5.43
CA LEU A 181 14.92 10.05 -5.28
C LEU A 181 15.52 11.42 -5.54
N GLY A 182 15.01 12.17 -6.52
CA GLY A 182 15.45 13.55 -6.77
C GLY A 182 15.19 14.50 -5.61
N LEU A 183 14.04 14.36 -4.93
CA LEU A 183 13.74 15.10 -3.70
C LEU A 183 14.67 14.71 -2.55
N ALA A 184 14.95 13.42 -2.40
CA ALA A 184 15.88 12.93 -1.39
C ALA A 184 17.29 13.48 -1.60
N GLU A 185 17.77 13.57 -2.84
CA GLU A 185 19.06 14.18 -3.18
C GLU A 185 19.08 15.69 -2.89
N MET A 186 17.96 16.39 -3.10
CA MET A 186 17.83 17.80 -2.72
C MET A 186 17.99 18.00 -1.21
N GLU A 187 17.40 17.15 -0.40
CA GLU A 187 17.52 17.21 1.06
C GLU A 187 18.96 16.92 1.54
N ARG A 188 19.65 16.05 0.83
CA ARG A 188 21.09 15.75 1.07
C ARG A 188 22.04 16.83 0.53
N ASP A 189 21.49 17.91 -0.04
CA ASP A 189 22.25 19.02 -0.67
C ASP A 189 23.05 18.60 -1.92
N ASN A 190 22.74 17.45 -2.50
CA ASN A 190 23.33 16.99 -3.76
C ASN A 190 22.55 17.53 -4.96
N LEU A 191 22.61 18.86 -5.13
CA LEU A 191 21.79 19.58 -6.11
C LEU A 191 22.07 19.16 -7.56
N THR A 192 23.26 18.65 -7.84
CA THR A 192 23.63 18.16 -9.18
C THR A 192 22.91 16.85 -9.52
N ALA A 193 22.91 15.87 -8.61
CA ALA A 193 22.19 14.62 -8.79
C ALA A 193 20.67 14.86 -8.80
N ALA A 194 20.17 15.71 -7.91
CA ALA A 194 18.77 16.12 -7.87
C ALA A 194 18.31 16.68 -9.22
N ARG A 195 19.10 17.61 -9.81
CA ARG A 195 18.75 18.19 -11.12
C ARG A 195 18.62 17.12 -12.21
N ARG A 196 19.59 16.21 -12.28
CA ARG A 196 19.57 15.12 -13.26
C ARG A 196 18.32 14.27 -13.12
N LEU A 197 18.00 13.83 -11.88
CA LEU A 197 16.85 12.98 -11.58
C LEU A 197 15.52 13.69 -11.88
N LEU A 198 15.35 14.93 -11.42
CA LEU A 198 14.12 15.69 -11.64
C LEU A 198 13.91 16.03 -13.13
N THR A 199 15.00 16.27 -13.89
CA THR A 199 14.91 16.44 -15.34
C THR A 199 14.48 15.14 -16.01
N THR A 200 15.01 13.99 -15.59
CA THR A 200 14.59 12.67 -16.07
C THR A 200 13.11 12.44 -15.77
N ALA A 201 12.66 12.68 -14.52
CA ALA A 201 11.24 12.56 -14.14
C ALA A 201 10.35 13.46 -15.02
N LYS A 202 10.79 14.68 -15.35
CA LYS A 202 10.05 15.61 -16.24
C LYS A 202 9.92 15.08 -17.66
N HIS A 203 10.94 14.41 -18.18
CA HIS A 203 10.85 13.75 -19.49
C HIS A 203 9.89 12.56 -19.48
N LEU A 204 9.83 11.79 -18.38
CA LEU A 204 8.95 10.64 -18.23
C LEU A 204 7.49 11.05 -18.04
N ALA A 205 7.23 12.12 -17.29
CA ALA A 205 5.89 12.64 -17.01
C ALA A 205 5.82 14.19 -17.21
N PRO A 206 5.73 14.67 -18.44
CA PRO A 206 5.77 16.11 -18.75
C PRO A 206 4.65 16.93 -18.11
N ALA A 207 3.48 16.33 -17.87
CA ALA A 207 2.31 17.01 -17.30
C ALA A 207 2.22 16.98 -15.77
N GLU A 208 3.16 16.29 -15.10
CA GLU A 208 3.13 16.10 -13.63
C GLU A 208 3.58 17.37 -12.90
N ARG A 209 2.61 18.08 -12.30
CA ARG A 209 2.83 19.35 -11.60
C ARG A 209 3.82 19.27 -10.44
N ARG A 210 3.87 18.11 -9.73
CA ARG A 210 4.78 17.92 -8.60
C ARG A 210 6.24 18.02 -9.03
N ILE A 211 6.56 17.55 -10.24
CA ILE A 211 7.92 17.64 -10.79
C ILE A 211 8.29 19.09 -11.09
N ASP A 212 7.35 19.88 -11.64
CA ASP A 212 7.60 21.30 -11.89
C ASP A 212 7.88 22.07 -10.59
N LEU A 213 7.12 21.79 -9.55
CA LEU A 213 7.35 22.39 -8.23
C LEU A 213 8.73 22.02 -7.66
N ALA A 214 9.13 20.76 -7.79
CA ALA A 214 10.44 20.31 -7.35
C ALA A 214 11.59 20.99 -8.13
N LEU A 215 11.45 21.16 -9.45
CA LEU A 215 12.42 21.86 -10.29
C LEU A 215 12.50 23.36 -9.95
N GLN A 216 11.38 24.01 -9.65
CA GLN A 216 11.35 25.42 -9.20
C GLN A 216 12.04 25.57 -7.85
N GLU A 217 11.79 24.67 -6.90
CA GLU A 217 12.48 24.69 -5.62
C GLU A 217 13.98 24.48 -5.77
N LEU A 218 14.40 23.51 -6.58
CA LEU A 218 15.80 23.29 -6.91
C LEU A 218 16.46 24.54 -7.51
N ALA A 219 15.79 25.23 -8.43
CA ALA A 219 16.28 26.47 -9.02
C ALA A 219 16.47 27.56 -7.97
N SER A 220 15.53 27.71 -7.04
CA SER A 220 15.63 28.68 -5.94
C SER A 220 16.83 28.38 -5.02
N ARG A 221 17.06 27.11 -4.67
CA ARG A 221 18.21 26.69 -3.84
C ARG A 221 19.55 26.93 -4.54
N THR A 222 19.60 26.77 -5.86
CA THR A 222 20.82 27.01 -6.64
C THR A 222 21.11 28.49 -6.93
N ALA A 223 20.05 29.33 -7.00
CA ALA A 223 20.16 30.76 -7.23
C ALA A 223 20.65 31.56 -6.00
N THR A 224 20.42 31.02 -4.79
CA THR A 224 20.82 31.70 -3.55
C THR A 224 22.22 31.25 -3.17
N PRO A 225 23.30 32.04 -3.40
CA PRO A 225 24.65 31.65 -3.01
C PRO A 225 24.71 31.55 -1.49
N ARG A 226 25.02 30.36 -0.95
CA ARG A 226 25.29 30.17 0.48
C ARG A 226 26.33 31.20 0.91
N ARG A 227 25.95 32.17 1.74
CA ARG A 227 26.91 32.95 2.53
C ARG A 227 27.68 31.91 3.37
N ARG A 228 28.84 31.50 2.87
CA ARG A 228 29.82 30.75 3.69
C ARG A 228 30.04 31.57 4.95
N LYS A 229 29.48 31.13 6.09
CA LYS A 229 29.99 31.60 7.39
C LYS A 229 31.46 31.21 7.42
N ARG A 230 32.33 32.14 7.09
CA ARG A 230 33.73 32.13 7.52
C ARG A 230 33.63 32.28 9.05
N ALA A 231 33.81 31.19 9.75
CA ALA A 231 34.21 31.22 11.13
C ALA A 231 35.65 31.69 11.12
N ALA A 232 35.85 32.87 11.66
CA ALA A 232 37.13 33.34 12.14
C ALA A 232 37.49 32.61 13.44
#